data_922e11f76d4631237110a8540961210b
#
_entry.id   922e11f76d4631237110a8540961210b
#
_cell.length_a   1.000
_cell.length_b   1.000
_cell.length_c   1.000
_cell.angle_alpha   90.00
_cell.angle_beta   90.00
_cell.angle_gamma   90.00
#
_symmetry.space_group_name_H-M   'P 1'
#
loop_
_entity.id
_entity.type
_entity.pdbx_description
1 polymer ?
#
loop_
_entity_poly.entity_id
_entity_poly.type
_entity_poly.pdbx_seq_one_letter_code
_entity_poly.pdbx_strand_id
1 'polypeptide(L)'
;GGASSVYGSDAVAGVVNFITRKVNGVEVSVSTGGYRHDNDNDNLVIAPLDAKNFPYPSGTANDGDTDSFSIIMGTDVQGGAGNITMYISRAEVGMVANIDRDYAACGLSTSGLSCGGSANTPIPHFDIYPILELADGSTITAYDQEFWSIMTPDGSLINDDGTRYNYAAVAQMLNPSKRDNMGAFGEFEIEGVGTAYMEMNYSTFNTNAGIAQSGTFFNDEYQLLFDNESLTDEWIASVDNAFINGANYAAGGLTKNGPYTYGDQTGNWVGYATYVGKRNVEGGPRQDHIAVDAGRFVMGLKGELGLGDWDYDFSYL
;
A
#
# COMPACT_ATOMS: atom_id res chain seq x y z
N GLY A 1 0.16 -35.68 -4.03
CA GLY A 1 1.13 -35.92 -2.94
C GLY A 1 2.52 -36.41 -3.34
N GLY A 2 2.78 -36.89 -4.56
CA GLY A 2 4.09 -37.47 -4.94
C GLY A 2 5.23 -36.42 -5.04
N ALA A 3 4.91 -35.20 -5.38
CA ALA A 3 5.90 -34.14 -5.52
C ALA A 3 6.53 -33.71 -4.17
N SER A 4 5.77 -33.75 -3.09
CA SER A 4 6.24 -33.35 -1.75
C SER A 4 7.36 -34.24 -1.20
N SER A 5 7.42 -35.48 -1.61
CA SER A 5 8.48 -36.44 -1.19
C SER A 5 9.84 -36.11 -1.80
N VAL A 6 9.85 -35.45 -2.96
CA VAL A 6 11.08 -35.14 -3.72
C VAL A 6 11.45 -33.63 -3.55
N TYR A 7 10.46 -32.75 -3.52
CA TYR A 7 10.66 -31.30 -3.57
C TYR A 7 10.30 -30.57 -2.26
N GLY A 8 9.98 -31.29 -1.19
CA GLY A 8 9.66 -30.73 0.12
C GLY A 8 8.18 -30.47 0.35
N SER A 9 7.86 -30.06 1.58
CA SER A 9 6.49 -29.89 2.07
C SER A 9 5.66 -28.87 1.28
N ASP A 10 6.31 -27.91 0.64
CA ASP A 10 5.65 -26.82 -0.07
C ASP A 10 5.15 -27.20 -1.48
N ALA A 11 5.60 -28.33 -1.99
CA ALA A 11 5.20 -28.86 -3.31
C ALA A 11 3.84 -29.59 -3.27
N VAL A 12 2.82 -28.99 -2.65
CA VAL A 12 1.49 -29.61 -2.46
C VAL A 12 0.68 -29.66 -3.76
N ALA A 13 0.71 -28.59 -4.53
CA ALA A 13 -0.09 -28.43 -5.75
C ALA A 13 0.69 -28.77 -7.03
N GLY A 14 2.00 -28.72 -6.99
CA GLY A 14 2.86 -29.01 -8.14
C GLY A 14 4.23 -28.33 -8.03
N VAL A 15 5.07 -28.61 -9.03
CA VAL A 15 6.41 -28.02 -9.15
C VAL A 15 6.56 -27.45 -10.55
N VAL A 16 7.08 -26.23 -10.65
CA VAL A 16 7.48 -25.61 -11.92
C VAL A 16 9.00 -25.72 -12.01
N ASN A 17 9.49 -26.46 -12.97
CA ASN A 17 10.91 -26.62 -13.22
C ASN A 17 11.35 -25.70 -14.38
N PHE A 18 12.31 -24.80 -14.12
CA PHE A 18 12.91 -23.95 -15.13
C PHE A 18 14.20 -24.61 -15.64
N ILE A 19 14.20 -24.94 -16.92
CA ILE A 19 15.37 -25.54 -17.58
C ILE A 19 16.07 -24.46 -18.36
N THR A 20 17.36 -24.26 -18.07
CA THR A 20 18.20 -23.30 -18.78
C THR A 20 18.50 -23.82 -20.19
N ARG A 21 18.51 -22.89 -21.15
CA ARG A 21 18.76 -23.17 -22.54
C ARG A 21 20.26 -22.95 -22.85
N LYS A 22 20.89 -23.88 -23.58
CA LYS A 22 22.20 -23.64 -24.19
C LYS A 22 22.03 -22.68 -25.36
N VAL A 23 22.90 -21.69 -25.42
CA VAL A 23 22.96 -20.70 -26.51
C VAL A 23 24.30 -20.84 -27.20
N ASN A 24 24.28 -20.75 -28.53
CA ASN A 24 25.51 -20.67 -29.34
C ASN A 24 25.36 -19.46 -30.28
N GLY A 25 26.01 -18.36 -29.90
CA GLY A 25 25.90 -17.06 -30.56
C GLY A 25 25.45 -15.95 -29.62
N VAL A 26 24.90 -14.89 -30.19
CA VAL A 26 24.41 -13.71 -29.46
C VAL A 26 22.98 -13.42 -29.84
N GLU A 27 22.15 -13.23 -28.82
CA GLU A 27 20.77 -12.81 -28.98
C GLU A 27 20.56 -11.48 -28.26
N VAL A 28 19.98 -10.51 -28.91
CA VAL A 28 19.61 -9.21 -28.35
C VAL A 28 18.12 -9.03 -28.47
N SER A 29 17.48 -8.64 -27.37
CA SER A 29 16.05 -8.31 -27.34
C SER A 29 15.86 -6.92 -26.79
N VAL A 30 15.02 -6.13 -27.44
CA VAL A 30 14.55 -4.82 -26.97
C VAL A 30 13.05 -4.81 -27.10
N SER A 31 12.37 -4.39 -26.06
CA SER A 31 10.92 -4.23 -26.07
C SER A 31 10.56 -2.91 -25.42
N THR A 32 9.60 -2.20 -26.00
CA THR A 32 8.99 -1.01 -25.44
C THR A 32 7.48 -1.15 -25.54
N GLY A 33 6.76 -0.62 -24.57
CA GLY A 33 5.31 -0.68 -24.50
C GLY A 33 4.78 0.34 -23.51
N GLY A 34 3.49 0.34 -23.30
CA GLY A 34 2.81 1.23 -22.37
C GLY A 34 1.31 0.96 -22.40
N TYR A 35 0.59 1.64 -21.53
CA TYR A 35 -0.86 1.56 -21.46
C TYR A 35 -1.48 2.81 -22.09
N ARG A 36 -2.52 2.59 -22.87
CA ARG A 36 -3.40 3.65 -23.36
C ARG A 36 -4.81 3.36 -22.90
N HIS A 37 -5.45 4.36 -22.30
CA HIS A 37 -6.84 4.32 -21.89
C HIS A 37 -7.56 5.59 -22.30
N ASP A 38 -8.73 5.44 -22.90
CA ASP A 38 -9.60 6.56 -23.23
C ASP A 38 -10.64 6.69 -22.12
N ASN A 39 -10.53 7.78 -21.33
CA ASN A 39 -11.46 8.13 -20.27
C ASN A 39 -12.69 8.80 -20.90
N ASP A 40 -13.65 8.00 -21.31
CA ASP A 40 -14.88 8.45 -21.98
C ASP A 40 -16.02 8.81 -21.01
N ASN A 41 -15.81 8.47 -19.71
CA ASN A 41 -16.73 8.79 -18.62
C ASN A 41 -18.16 8.23 -18.82
N ASP A 42 -18.28 7.06 -19.43
CA ASP A 42 -19.56 6.38 -19.64
C ASP A 42 -19.78 5.19 -18.68
N ASN A 43 -18.88 5.00 -17.71
CA ASN A 43 -18.93 3.90 -16.76
C ASN A 43 -19.74 4.22 -15.50
N LEU A 44 -20.06 3.18 -14.72
CA LEU A 44 -20.91 3.28 -13.52
C LEU A 44 -20.27 4.05 -12.36
N VAL A 45 -18.98 4.36 -12.42
CA VAL A 45 -18.25 5.06 -11.34
C VAL A 45 -18.46 6.57 -11.38
N ILE A 46 -18.84 7.12 -12.53
CA ILE A 46 -19.00 8.56 -12.72
C ILE A 46 -20.07 9.14 -11.80
N ALA A 47 -21.26 8.56 -11.74
CA ALA A 47 -22.30 9.04 -10.85
C ALA A 47 -21.90 9.03 -9.36
N PRO A 48 -21.26 7.99 -8.81
CA PRO A 48 -20.62 8.02 -7.49
C PRO A 48 -19.58 9.12 -7.28
N LEU A 49 -18.74 9.41 -8.29
CA LEU A 49 -17.73 10.47 -8.25
C LEU A 49 -18.39 11.85 -8.17
N ASP A 50 -19.37 12.10 -9.04
CA ASP A 50 -20.16 13.33 -9.05
C ASP A 50 -20.88 13.57 -7.72
N ALA A 51 -21.49 12.52 -7.15
CA ALA A 51 -22.20 12.60 -5.87
C ALA A 51 -21.27 13.00 -4.70
N LYS A 52 -19.97 12.77 -4.80
CA LYS A 52 -18.96 13.16 -3.83
C LYS A 52 -18.16 14.40 -4.24
N ASN A 53 -18.43 14.94 -5.42
CA ASN A 53 -17.66 16.01 -6.01
C ASN A 53 -16.15 15.67 -6.09
N PHE A 54 -15.84 14.40 -6.39
CA PHE A 54 -14.48 13.94 -6.58
C PHE A 54 -14.04 14.16 -8.02
N PRO A 55 -12.83 14.68 -8.27
CA PRO A 55 -12.33 14.85 -9.62
C PRO A 55 -12.05 13.49 -10.27
N TYR A 56 -12.24 13.42 -11.58
CA TYR A 56 -11.88 12.27 -12.42
C TYR A 56 -11.33 12.75 -13.76
N PRO A 57 -10.54 11.93 -14.46
CA PRO A 57 -9.89 12.30 -15.70
C PRO A 57 -10.89 12.28 -16.86
N SER A 58 -10.51 12.95 -17.95
CA SER A 58 -11.19 12.86 -19.25
C SER A 58 -10.17 12.81 -20.38
N GLY A 59 -10.56 12.26 -21.51
CA GLY A 59 -9.70 12.09 -22.68
C GLY A 59 -8.70 10.93 -22.50
N THR A 60 -7.67 10.90 -23.32
CA THR A 60 -6.74 9.77 -23.38
C THR A 60 -5.61 9.91 -22.39
N ALA A 61 -5.42 8.91 -21.53
CA ALA A 61 -4.23 8.71 -20.71
C ALA A 61 -3.24 7.79 -21.46
N ASN A 62 -1.95 8.14 -21.42
CA ASN A 62 -0.86 7.28 -21.89
C ASN A 62 0.19 7.26 -20.78
N ASP A 63 0.44 6.08 -20.20
CA ASP A 63 1.28 5.90 -19.03
C ASP A 63 1.75 4.46 -18.88
N GLY A 64 2.42 4.16 -17.74
CA GLY A 64 2.89 2.82 -17.45
C GLY A 64 3.86 2.30 -18.49
N ASP A 65 4.71 3.19 -19.02
CA ASP A 65 5.72 2.81 -20.02
C ASP A 65 6.52 1.62 -19.55
N THR A 66 6.73 0.65 -20.42
CA THR A 66 7.49 -0.55 -20.14
C THR A 66 8.63 -0.65 -21.13
N ASP A 67 9.85 -0.61 -20.64
CA ASP A 67 11.04 -0.78 -21.45
C ASP A 67 11.84 -1.98 -20.97
N SER A 68 12.25 -2.83 -21.90
CA SER A 68 13.14 -3.93 -21.56
C SER A 68 14.23 -4.13 -22.59
N PHE A 69 15.37 -4.55 -22.09
CA PHE A 69 16.54 -4.86 -22.88
C PHE A 69 17.18 -6.13 -22.33
N SER A 70 17.59 -7.04 -23.23
CA SER A 70 18.40 -8.18 -22.83
C SER A 70 19.42 -8.56 -23.88
N ILE A 71 20.56 -9.04 -23.42
CA ILE A 71 21.57 -9.71 -24.23
C ILE A 71 21.80 -11.08 -23.63
N ILE A 72 21.75 -12.11 -24.45
CA ILE A 72 22.15 -13.46 -24.12
C ILE A 72 23.24 -13.87 -25.09
N MET A 73 24.34 -14.38 -24.58
CA MET A 73 25.46 -14.87 -25.39
C MET A 73 25.94 -16.22 -24.88
N GLY A 74 26.36 -17.05 -25.79
CA GLY A 74 26.88 -18.35 -25.40
C GLY A 74 27.73 -18.97 -26.49
N THR A 75 28.50 -19.99 -26.11
CA THR A 75 29.33 -20.74 -27.01
C THR A 75 29.57 -22.16 -26.51
N ASP A 76 29.61 -23.08 -27.43
CA ASP A 76 30.08 -24.42 -27.13
C ASP A 76 31.60 -24.40 -26.93
N VAL A 77 32.09 -25.24 -26.00
CA VAL A 77 33.50 -25.40 -25.68
C VAL A 77 33.95 -26.83 -26.01
N GLN A 78 35.21 -26.97 -26.40
CA GLN A 78 35.86 -28.26 -26.72
C GLN A 78 35.03 -29.14 -27.68
N GLY A 79 34.55 -28.57 -28.78
CA GLY A 79 33.86 -29.32 -29.84
C GLY A 79 32.47 -29.85 -29.44
N GLY A 80 31.84 -29.22 -28.47
CA GLY A 80 30.50 -29.56 -27.98
C GLY A 80 30.45 -30.37 -26.68
N ALA A 81 31.62 -30.62 -26.06
CA ALA A 81 31.66 -31.24 -24.74
C ALA A 81 31.12 -30.37 -23.62
N GLY A 82 30.93 -29.08 -23.86
CA GLY A 82 30.31 -28.16 -22.91
C GLY A 82 29.71 -26.95 -23.57
N ASN A 83 29.01 -26.14 -22.79
CA ASN A 83 28.45 -24.85 -23.21
C ASN A 83 28.59 -23.85 -22.07
N ILE A 84 28.86 -22.60 -22.42
CA ILE A 84 28.77 -21.46 -21.49
C ILE A 84 27.79 -20.47 -22.07
N THR A 85 26.80 -20.13 -21.28
CA THR A 85 25.79 -19.10 -21.61
C THR A 85 25.80 -18.03 -20.55
N MET A 86 25.83 -16.76 -20.98
CA MET A 86 25.74 -15.57 -20.09
C MET A 86 24.59 -14.69 -20.54
N TYR A 87 24.01 -13.95 -19.60
CA TYR A 87 22.96 -12.99 -19.91
C TYR A 87 23.05 -11.75 -19.02
N ILE A 88 22.57 -10.64 -19.58
CA ILE A 88 22.23 -9.43 -18.86
C ILE A 88 20.86 -8.98 -19.33
N SER A 89 20.05 -8.45 -18.41
CA SER A 89 18.77 -7.86 -18.77
C SER A 89 18.42 -6.72 -17.82
N ARG A 90 17.70 -5.75 -18.37
CA ARG A 90 17.05 -4.66 -17.63
C ARG A 90 15.59 -4.60 -18.05
N ALA A 91 14.69 -4.40 -17.09
CA ALA A 91 13.30 -4.09 -17.33
C ALA A 91 12.89 -2.93 -16.41
N GLU A 92 12.22 -1.95 -17.00
CA GLU A 92 11.66 -0.80 -16.29
C GLU A 92 10.16 -0.73 -16.59
N VAL A 93 9.37 -0.44 -15.55
CA VAL A 93 7.92 -0.30 -15.63
C VAL A 93 7.56 1.03 -15.01
N GLY A 94 6.84 1.87 -15.75
CA GLY A 94 6.34 3.15 -15.30
C GLY A 94 5.12 3.03 -14.39
N MET A 95 4.84 4.08 -13.65
CA MET A 95 3.68 4.16 -12.77
C MET A 95 2.39 4.32 -13.58
N VAL A 96 1.30 3.72 -13.08
CA VAL A 96 -0.09 4.06 -13.44
C VAL A 96 -0.80 4.52 -12.17
N ALA A 97 -1.29 5.77 -12.16
CA ALA A 97 -2.03 6.29 -11.02
C ALA A 97 -3.54 6.03 -11.16
N ASN A 98 -4.22 5.81 -10.05
CA ASN A 98 -5.66 5.61 -10.04
C ASN A 98 -6.42 6.82 -10.62
N ILE A 99 -5.91 8.04 -10.33
CA ILE A 99 -6.55 9.28 -10.80
C ILE A 99 -6.52 9.43 -12.32
N ASP A 100 -5.67 8.70 -13.03
CA ASP A 100 -5.57 8.73 -14.48
C ASP A 100 -6.55 7.75 -15.16
N ARG A 101 -7.42 7.13 -14.38
CA ARG A 101 -8.45 6.20 -14.83
C ARG A 101 -9.81 6.60 -14.29
N ASP A 102 -10.77 6.88 -15.17
CA ASP A 102 -12.13 7.25 -14.80
C ASP A 102 -12.83 6.17 -13.95
N TYR A 103 -12.54 4.90 -14.20
CA TYR A 103 -13.10 3.78 -13.45
C TYR A 103 -12.41 3.51 -12.08
N ALA A 104 -11.26 4.13 -11.81
CA ALA A 104 -10.46 3.92 -10.59
C ALA A 104 -10.25 5.20 -9.77
N ALA A 105 -10.84 6.31 -10.19
CA ALA A 105 -10.65 7.63 -9.58
C ALA A 105 -11.20 7.71 -8.14
N CYS A 106 -11.97 6.73 -7.66
CA CYS A 106 -12.30 6.57 -6.24
C CYS A 106 -12.32 5.09 -5.81
N GLY A 107 -12.19 4.87 -4.49
CA GLY A 107 -12.48 3.57 -3.89
C GLY A 107 -13.98 3.35 -3.78
N LEU A 108 -14.52 2.38 -4.50
CA LEU A 108 -15.95 2.05 -4.44
C LEU A 108 -16.29 1.36 -3.10
N SER A 109 -17.47 1.66 -2.57
CA SER A 109 -18.03 0.92 -1.46
C SER A 109 -18.32 -0.54 -1.85
N THR A 110 -18.50 -1.41 -0.87
CA THR A 110 -18.80 -2.83 -1.11
C THR A 110 -20.09 -3.05 -1.90
N SER A 111 -21.03 -2.11 -1.86
CA SER A 111 -22.23 -2.12 -2.68
C SER A 111 -21.99 -1.70 -4.14
N GLY A 112 -20.83 -1.10 -4.44
CA GLY A 112 -20.48 -0.57 -5.76
C GLY A 112 -21.28 0.68 -6.19
N LEU A 113 -22.14 1.21 -5.32
CA LEU A 113 -23.07 2.30 -5.65
C LEU A 113 -22.62 3.68 -5.16
N SER A 114 -21.52 3.76 -4.44
CA SER A 114 -20.98 5.03 -3.93
C SER A 114 -19.46 5.02 -3.87
N CYS A 115 -18.85 6.18 -4.05
CA CYS A 115 -17.46 6.39 -3.71
C CYS A 115 -17.28 6.42 -2.20
N GLY A 116 -16.35 5.64 -1.69
CA GLY A 116 -15.84 5.78 -0.34
C GLY A 116 -15.03 7.07 -0.20
N GLY A 117 -14.73 7.42 1.03
CA GLY A 117 -13.88 8.55 1.37
C GLY A 117 -13.51 8.50 2.83
N SER A 118 -12.45 9.21 3.20
CA SER A 118 -11.97 9.28 4.57
C SER A 118 -12.46 10.56 5.25
N ALA A 119 -12.97 10.45 6.47
CA ALA A 119 -13.23 11.61 7.34
C ALA A 119 -11.92 12.30 7.77
N ASN A 120 -10.78 11.62 7.62
CA ASN A 120 -9.49 12.28 7.75
C ASN A 120 -9.21 13.09 6.49
N THR A 121 -9.64 14.33 6.48
CA THR A 121 -9.43 15.30 5.41
C THR A 121 -8.25 16.22 5.75
N PRO A 122 -7.74 17.04 4.80
CA PRO A 122 -6.77 18.09 5.11
C PRO A 122 -7.26 19.09 6.15
N ILE A 123 -8.57 19.32 6.19
CA ILE A 123 -9.22 20.12 7.23
C ILE A 123 -9.52 19.19 8.41
N PRO A 124 -9.14 19.54 9.66
CA PRO A 124 -9.37 18.67 10.81
C PRO A 124 -10.85 18.42 11.07
N HIS A 125 -11.17 17.16 11.38
CA HIS A 125 -12.43 16.75 11.96
C HIS A 125 -12.23 16.40 13.43
N PHE A 126 -13.23 16.66 14.23
CA PHE A 126 -13.24 16.36 15.65
C PHE A 126 -14.48 15.57 16.00
N ASP A 127 -14.27 14.55 16.81
CA ASP A 127 -15.34 13.81 17.48
C ASP A 127 -15.24 14.12 18.96
N ILE A 128 -16.18 14.90 19.50
CA ILE A 128 -16.07 15.57 20.79
C ILE A 128 -17.18 15.11 21.73
N TYR A 129 -16.79 14.80 22.97
CA TYR A 129 -17.65 14.33 24.04
C TYR A 129 -17.40 15.09 25.35
N PRO A 130 -18.39 15.25 26.23
CA PRO A 130 -18.15 15.82 27.56
C PRO A 130 -17.31 14.90 28.45
N ILE A 131 -16.44 15.48 29.27
CA ILE A 131 -15.78 14.79 30.38
C ILE A 131 -16.46 15.14 31.69
N LEU A 132 -16.79 14.14 32.45
CA LEU A 132 -17.38 14.26 33.80
C LEU A 132 -16.35 13.88 34.85
N GLU A 133 -16.18 14.73 35.88
CA GLU A 133 -15.45 14.42 37.08
C GLU A 133 -16.41 13.81 38.13
N LEU A 134 -16.12 12.61 38.57
CA LEU A 134 -16.91 11.90 39.56
C LEU A 134 -16.55 12.34 40.99
N ALA A 135 -17.34 11.93 41.97
CA ALA A 135 -17.15 12.30 43.39
C ALA A 135 -15.81 11.81 43.99
N ASP A 136 -15.19 10.80 43.40
CA ASP A 136 -13.88 10.28 43.81
C ASP A 136 -12.71 10.98 43.11
N GLY A 137 -13.00 11.97 42.24
CA GLY A 137 -12.02 12.71 41.47
C GLY A 137 -11.55 12.00 40.18
N SER A 138 -12.11 10.84 39.86
CA SER A 138 -11.88 10.21 38.56
C SER A 138 -12.68 10.89 37.47
N THR A 139 -12.26 10.74 36.21
CA THR A 139 -12.95 11.28 35.05
C THR A 139 -13.51 10.17 34.17
N ILE A 140 -14.67 10.42 33.55
CA ILE A 140 -15.27 9.54 32.53
C ILE A 140 -15.70 10.38 31.33
N THR A 141 -15.74 9.76 30.15
CA THR A 141 -16.26 10.37 28.91
C THR A 141 -17.71 9.97 28.71
N ALA A 142 -18.58 10.96 28.50
CA ALA A 142 -20.01 10.74 28.31
C ALA A 142 -20.33 10.62 26.80
N TYR A 143 -20.28 9.41 26.27
CA TYR A 143 -20.48 9.12 24.83
C TYR A 143 -21.91 9.22 24.33
N ASP A 144 -22.88 9.58 25.16
CA ASP A 144 -24.27 9.85 24.78
C ASP A 144 -24.51 11.28 24.28
N GLN A 145 -23.49 12.13 24.40
CA GLN A 145 -23.46 13.52 23.93
C GLN A 145 -22.31 13.64 22.94
N GLU A 146 -22.57 13.59 21.65
CA GLU A 146 -21.56 13.63 20.59
C GLU A 146 -21.66 14.96 19.79
N PHE A 147 -20.53 15.57 19.52
CA PHE A 147 -20.41 16.64 18.55
C PHE A 147 -19.37 16.26 17.48
N TRP A 148 -19.87 15.62 16.42
CA TRP A 148 -19.11 15.31 15.24
C TRP A 148 -18.95 16.52 14.34
N SER A 149 -17.75 17.06 14.20
CA SER A 149 -17.53 18.40 13.66
C SER A 149 -16.35 18.48 12.70
N ILE A 150 -16.34 19.55 11.90
CA ILE A 150 -15.25 19.95 11.03
C ILE A 150 -14.84 21.38 11.36
N MET A 151 -13.53 21.66 11.29
CA MET A 151 -13.00 23.01 11.55
C MET A 151 -13.24 23.92 10.34
N THR A 152 -13.61 25.13 10.62
CA THR A 152 -13.69 26.22 9.63
C THR A 152 -12.38 27.02 9.57
N PRO A 153 -12.14 27.84 8.53
CA PRO A 153 -10.89 28.59 8.39
C PRO A 153 -10.59 29.57 9.52
N ASP A 154 -11.60 30.05 10.26
CA ASP A 154 -11.46 30.90 11.41
C ASP A 154 -11.21 30.16 12.73
N GLY A 155 -11.14 28.81 12.68
CA GLY A 155 -10.88 27.97 13.85
C GLY A 155 -12.13 27.56 14.64
N SER A 156 -13.32 28.02 14.23
CA SER A 156 -14.57 27.53 14.80
C SER A 156 -14.90 26.14 14.29
N LEU A 157 -15.86 25.48 14.94
CA LEU A 157 -16.35 24.16 14.55
C LEU A 157 -17.81 24.24 14.11
N ILE A 158 -18.09 23.53 13.03
CA ILE A 158 -19.48 23.29 12.57
C ILE A 158 -19.71 21.78 12.50
N ASN A 159 -20.96 21.37 12.36
CA ASN A 159 -21.27 19.94 12.08
C ASN A 159 -20.50 19.46 10.86
N ASP A 160 -20.10 18.19 10.91
CA ASP A 160 -19.54 17.52 9.73
C ASP A 160 -20.50 17.70 8.53
N ASP A 161 -20.02 18.35 7.50
CA ASP A 161 -20.75 18.67 6.27
C ASP A 161 -20.75 17.51 5.25
N GLY A 162 -20.19 16.37 5.63
CA GLY A 162 -20.04 15.21 4.77
C GLY A 162 -18.83 15.25 3.83
N THR A 163 -17.97 16.27 3.98
CA THR A 163 -16.70 16.35 3.25
C THR A 163 -15.84 15.12 3.55
N ARG A 164 -15.29 14.53 2.48
CA ARG A 164 -14.46 13.33 2.58
C ARG A 164 -13.23 13.48 1.69
N TYR A 165 -12.13 12.88 2.12
CA TYR A 165 -10.91 12.84 1.35
C TYR A 165 -10.87 11.62 0.42
N ASN A 166 -10.63 11.86 -0.87
CA ASN A 166 -10.48 10.80 -1.85
C ASN A 166 -9.08 10.18 -1.77
N TYR A 167 -8.89 9.24 -0.86
CA TYR A 167 -7.60 8.56 -0.67
C TYR A 167 -7.22 7.65 -1.85
N ALA A 168 -8.19 7.18 -2.64
CA ALA A 168 -7.93 6.31 -3.77
C ALA A 168 -7.26 7.05 -4.93
N ALA A 169 -7.60 8.32 -5.13
CA ALA A 169 -7.04 9.13 -6.21
C ALA A 169 -5.51 9.28 -6.16
N VAL A 170 -4.92 9.23 -4.96
CA VAL A 170 -3.46 9.35 -4.76
C VAL A 170 -2.75 8.00 -4.67
N ALA A 171 -3.47 6.91 -4.81
CA ALA A 171 -2.90 5.56 -4.84
C ALA A 171 -2.42 5.20 -6.25
N GLN A 172 -1.52 4.23 -6.31
CA GLN A 172 -0.97 3.70 -7.55
C GLN A 172 -1.69 2.39 -7.91
N MET A 173 -2.17 2.30 -9.15
CA MET A 173 -2.70 1.06 -9.72
C MET A 173 -1.56 0.12 -10.13
N LEU A 174 -0.48 0.70 -10.67
CA LEU A 174 0.76 0.02 -11.02
C LEU A 174 1.91 0.77 -10.40
N ASN A 175 2.68 0.10 -9.53
CA ASN A 175 3.88 0.68 -8.95
C ASN A 175 5.01 0.70 -9.97
N PRO A 176 5.79 1.79 -10.06
CA PRO A 176 6.96 1.82 -10.91
C PRO A 176 8.00 0.82 -10.40
N SER A 177 8.66 0.12 -11.30
CA SER A 177 9.70 -0.83 -10.90
C SER A 177 10.85 -0.88 -11.89
N LYS A 178 12.02 -1.23 -11.37
CA LYS A 178 13.23 -1.46 -12.15
C LYS A 178 13.87 -2.77 -11.70
N ARG A 179 14.21 -3.60 -12.66
CA ARG A 179 14.87 -4.86 -12.41
C ARG A 179 16.07 -5.02 -13.35
N ASP A 180 17.21 -5.27 -12.75
CA ASP A 180 18.42 -5.68 -13.46
C ASP A 180 18.74 -7.13 -13.10
N ASN A 181 19.04 -7.95 -14.10
CA ASN A 181 19.48 -9.32 -13.88
C ASN A 181 20.74 -9.59 -14.71
N MET A 182 21.64 -10.36 -14.14
CA MET A 182 22.78 -10.91 -14.86
C MET A 182 23.04 -12.34 -14.37
N GLY A 183 23.58 -13.15 -15.24
CA GLY A 183 23.95 -14.50 -14.86
C GLY A 183 24.80 -15.20 -15.88
N ALA A 184 25.32 -16.34 -15.45
CA ALA A 184 26.09 -17.25 -16.29
C ALA A 184 25.74 -18.69 -15.91
N PHE A 185 25.63 -19.51 -16.93
CA PHE A 185 25.45 -20.95 -16.81
C PHE A 185 26.56 -21.65 -17.59
N GLY A 186 27.20 -22.61 -17.00
CA GLY A 186 28.21 -23.40 -17.66
C GLY A 186 27.99 -24.89 -17.36
N GLU A 187 28.18 -25.71 -18.36
CA GLU A 187 28.27 -27.15 -18.16
C GLU A 187 29.39 -27.72 -19.05
N PHE A 188 30.00 -28.77 -18.54
CA PHE A 188 31.11 -29.41 -19.23
C PHE A 188 31.10 -30.93 -18.92
N GLU A 189 31.07 -31.73 -19.95
CA GLU A 189 31.13 -33.19 -19.87
C GLU A 189 32.58 -33.63 -19.68
N ILE A 190 32.81 -34.40 -18.61
CA ILE A 190 34.12 -35.00 -18.28
C ILE A 190 34.04 -36.49 -18.54
N GLU A 191 34.75 -36.95 -19.54
CA GLU A 191 34.71 -38.35 -19.96
C GLU A 191 35.02 -39.29 -18.78
N GLY A 192 34.16 -40.28 -18.59
CA GLY A 192 34.24 -41.27 -17.53
C GLY A 192 33.94 -40.79 -16.11
N VAL A 193 33.51 -39.52 -15.96
CA VAL A 193 33.17 -38.92 -14.68
C VAL A 193 31.70 -38.45 -14.68
N GLY A 194 31.34 -37.55 -15.61
CA GLY A 194 29.99 -36.99 -15.69
C GLY A 194 30.04 -35.52 -16.12
N THR A 195 29.02 -34.74 -15.76
CA THR A 195 28.88 -33.34 -16.16
C THR A 195 29.16 -32.43 -14.98
N ALA A 196 30.21 -31.63 -15.08
CA ALA A 196 30.43 -30.48 -14.19
C ALA A 196 29.55 -29.33 -14.63
N TYR A 197 28.93 -28.63 -13.69
CA TYR A 197 28.07 -27.48 -13.97
C TYR A 197 28.31 -26.32 -13.01
N MET A 198 27.99 -25.13 -13.48
CA MET A 198 28.04 -23.90 -12.71
C MET A 198 26.86 -23.01 -13.07
N GLU A 199 26.25 -22.40 -12.06
CA GLU A 199 25.22 -21.39 -12.20
C GLU A 199 25.54 -20.19 -11.34
N MET A 200 25.47 -19.01 -11.93
CA MET A 200 25.62 -17.74 -11.23
C MET A 200 24.49 -16.82 -11.65
N ASN A 201 23.77 -16.26 -10.70
CA ASN A 201 22.69 -15.30 -10.93
C ASN A 201 22.83 -14.15 -9.94
N TYR A 202 22.64 -12.95 -10.42
CA TYR A 202 22.52 -11.75 -9.61
C TYR A 202 21.35 -10.92 -10.13
N SER A 203 20.51 -10.46 -9.22
CA SER A 203 19.33 -9.66 -9.53
C SER A 203 19.22 -8.50 -8.56
N THR A 204 18.90 -7.32 -9.09
CA THR A 204 18.45 -6.19 -8.30
C THR A 204 17.00 -5.87 -8.66
N PHE A 205 16.21 -5.49 -7.69
CA PHE A 205 14.83 -5.05 -7.88
C PHE A 205 14.59 -3.81 -7.03
N ASN A 206 14.08 -2.75 -7.66
CA ASN A 206 13.71 -1.52 -6.99
C ASN A 206 12.29 -1.15 -7.37
N THR A 207 11.48 -0.78 -6.39
CA THR A 207 10.14 -0.24 -6.59
C THR A 207 9.84 0.84 -5.55
N ASN A 208 8.95 1.77 -5.91
CA ASN A 208 8.46 2.79 -5.01
C ASN A 208 6.93 2.71 -4.96
N ALA A 209 6.42 2.06 -3.93
CA ALA A 209 4.99 1.93 -3.70
C ALA A 209 4.46 3.17 -2.97
N GLY A 210 3.47 3.85 -3.57
CA GLY A 210 2.85 5.05 -3.03
C GLY A 210 1.39 4.81 -2.64
N ILE A 211 1.02 5.31 -1.46
CA ILE A 211 -0.37 5.34 -0.99
C ILE A 211 -0.71 6.70 -0.39
N ALA A 212 -1.96 6.93 -0.07
CA ALA A 212 -2.44 8.16 0.52
C ALA A 212 -1.60 8.61 1.73
N GLN A 213 -1.54 9.91 1.93
CA GLN A 213 -0.80 10.57 3.00
C GLN A 213 -1.14 10.00 4.38
N SER A 214 -0.23 10.14 5.32
CA SER A 214 -0.46 9.83 6.73
C SER A 214 -1.40 10.85 7.37
N GLY A 215 -1.83 10.58 8.59
CA GLY A 215 -2.68 11.49 9.37
C GLY A 215 -2.90 10.96 10.78
N THR A 216 -3.65 11.72 11.56
CA THR A 216 -4.33 11.23 12.76
C THR A 216 -5.66 10.62 12.34
N PHE A 217 -6.04 9.48 12.94
CA PHE A 217 -7.16 8.66 12.46
C PHE A 217 -8.19 8.39 13.57
N PHE A 218 -8.45 9.36 14.43
CA PHE A 218 -9.35 9.22 15.60
C PHE A 218 -8.95 8.06 16.53
N ASN A 219 -7.64 7.76 16.63
CA ASN A 219 -7.17 6.60 17.38
C ASN A 219 -6.99 6.88 18.88
N ASP A 220 -6.69 8.15 19.22
CA ASP A 220 -6.36 8.54 20.58
C ASP A 220 -7.38 9.57 21.09
N GLU A 221 -7.81 9.40 22.34
CA GLU A 221 -8.63 10.36 23.06
C GLU A 221 -7.72 11.42 23.71
N TYR A 222 -8.01 12.68 23.41
CA TYR A 222 -7.37 13.84 24.05
C TYR A 222 -8.34 14.47 25.02
N GLN A 223 -7.97 14.55 26.29
CA GLN A 223 -8.78 15.18 27.33
C GLN A 223 -8.38 16.65 27.48
N LEU A 224 -9.32 17.52 27.27
CA LEU A 224 -9.16 18.98 27.27
C LEU A 224 -10.06 19.58 28.36
N LEU A 225 -9.49 19.87 29.53
CA LEU A 225 -10.24 20.51 30.61
C LEU A 225 -10.52 21.98 30.28
N PHE A 226 -11.51 22.58 30.93
CA PHE A 226 -11.96 23.94 30.65
C PHE A 226 -10.88 25.03 30.88
N ASP A 227 -9.88 24.75 31.68
CA ASP A 227 -8.74 25.61 31.99
C ASP A 227 -7.54 25.42 31.03
N ASN A 228 -7.70 24.64 29.95
CA ASN A 228 -6.64 24.42 28.97
C ASN A 228 -6.42 25.68 28.12
N GLU A 229 -5.29 26.36 28.32
CA GLU A 229 -4.92 27.59 27.63
C GLU A 229 -4.57 27.41 26.13
N SER A 230 -4.51 26.17 25.65
CA SER A 230 -4.22 25.89 24.23
C SER A 230 -5.45 25.95 23.33
N LEU A 231 -6.64 26.03 23.91
CA LEU A 231 -7.91 26.13 23.15
C LEU A 231 -8.18 27.58 22.77
N THR A 232 -8.58 27.80 21.52
CA THR A 232 -9.00 29.14 21.06
C THR A 232 -10.42 29.47 21.50
N ASP A 233 -10.73 30.73 21.63
CA ASP A 233 -12.07 31.21 22.01
C ASP A 233 -13.13 30.76 21.00
N GLU A 234 -12.82 30.72 19.71
CA GLU A 234 -13.70 30.28 18.64
C GLU A 234 -14.02 28.78 18.75
N TRP A 235 -12.99 27.97 19.06
CA TRP A 235 -13.17 26.54 19.27
C TRP A 235 -14.06 26.27 20.49
N ILE A 236 -13.75 26.90 21.62
CA ILE A 236 -14.51 26.78 22.87
C ILE A 236 -15.96 27.20 22.64
N ALA A 237 -16.19 28.35 22.02
CA ALA A 237 -17.53 28.87 21.77
C ALA A 237 -18.38 27.93 20.91
N SER A 238 -17.76 27.28 19.91
CA SER A 238 -18.44 26.30 19.05
C SER A 238 -18.89 25.07 19.84
N VAL A 239 -17.99 24.51 20.67
CA VAL A 239 -18.27 23.30 21.45
C VAL A 239 -19.24 23.61 22.59
N ASP A 240 -19.11 24.74 23.26
CA ASP A 240 -20.06 25.20 24.27
C ASP A 240 -21.46 25.37 23.67
N ASN A 241 -21.55 25.98 22.49
CA ASN A 241 -22.83 26.14 21.82
C ASN A 241 -23.46 24.79 21.48
N ALA A 242 -22.67 23.79 21.08
CA ALA A 242 -23.15 22.46 20.83
C ALA A 242 -23.73 21.80 22.10
N PHE A 243 -22.98 21.78 23.19
CA PHE A 243 -23.36 21.05 24.41
C PHE A 243 -24.30 21.84 25.34
N ILE A 244 -24.25 23.16 25.36
CA ILE A 244 -25.15 23.99 26.19
C ILE A 244 -26.48 24.22 25.48
N ASN A 245 -26.45 24.62 24.22
CA ASN A 245 -27.64 25.05 23.48
C ASN A 245 -28.24 23.95 22.60
N GLY A 246 -27.56 22.79 22.48
CA GLY A 246 -27.99 21.73 21.58
C GLY A 246 -27.87 22.08 20.10
N ALA A 247 -27.01 23.04 19.78
CA ALA A 247 -26.71 23.36 18.40
C ALA A 247 -25.98 22.18 17.74
N ASN A 248 -26.08 22.11 16.42
CA ASN A 248 -25.23 21.21 15.66
C ASN A 248 -25.33 19.71 16.09
N TYR A 249 -26.55 19.20 16.28
CA TYR A 249 -26.89 17.81 16.64
C TYR A 249 -26.45 17.32 18.03
N ALA A 250 -25.68 18.05 18.82
CA ALA A 250 -25.47 17.71 20.21
C ALA A 250 -26.79 17.78 20.99
N ALA A 251 -26.97 16.91 21.98
CA ALA A 251 -28.21 16.89 22.75
C ALA A 251 -28.48 18.17 23.52
N GLY A 252 -27.42 18.88 23.94
CA GLY A 252 -27.50 20.17 24.63
C GLY A 252 -27.98 20.08 26.09
N GLY A 253 -28.10 21.23 26.71
CA GLY A 253 -28.62 21.35 28.07
C GLY A 253 -27.56 21.13 29.17
N LEU A 254 -26.28 20.95 28.83
CA LEU A 254 -25.21 20.86 29.81
C LEU A 254 -24.91 22.24 30.41
N THR A 255 -24.41 22.24 31.63
CA THR A 255 -23.93 23.45 32.34
C THR A 255 -22.49 23.23 32.75
N LYS A 256 -21.58 24.13 32.39
CA LYS A 256 -20.16 24.05 32.79
C LYS A 256 -20.05 23.93 34.31
N ASN A 257 -19.22 23.01 34.78
CA ASN A 257 -19.04 22.64 36.18
C ASN A 257 -20.35 22.21 36.87
N GLY A 258 -21.43 21.94 36.10
CA GLY A 258 -22.70 21.44 36.60
C GLY A 258 -22.82 19.92 36.48
N PRO A 259 -23.79 19.36 37.21
CA PRO A 259 -23.95 17.90 37.23
C PRO A 259 -24.55 17.39 35.92
N TYR A 260 -24.04 16.24 35.47
CA TYR A 260 -24.60 15.45 34.37
C TYR A 260 -24.52 13.96 34.74
N THR A 261 -25.53 13.21 34.31
CA THR A 261 -25.60 11.77 34.55
C THR A 261 -25.42 11.03 33.23
N TYR A 262 -24.42 10.17 33.17
CA TYR A 262 -24.14 9.26 32.08
C TYR A 262 -24.25 7.79 32.55
N GLY A 263 -25.20 7.04 32.03
CA GLY A 263 -25.52 5.71 32.54
C GLY A 263 -26.04 5.77 34.00
N ASP A 264 -25.31 5.11 34.89
CA ASP A 264 -25.57 5.10 36.35
C ASP A 264 -24.61 6.02 37.14
N GLN A 265 -23.75 6.77 36.44
CA GLN A 265 -22.75 7.64 37.05
C GLN A 265 -23.15 9.11 36.90
N THR A 266 -23.02 9.86 37.99
CA THR A 266 -23.24 11.32 38.00
C THR A 266 -21.94 12.00 38.35
N GLY A 267 -21.55 12.97 37.52
CA GLY A 267 -20.35 13.81 37.71
C GLY A 267 -20.60 15.23 37.26
N ASN A 268 -19.61 16.10 37.49
CA ASN A 268 -19.65 17.47 36.97
C ASN A 268 -18.96 17.56 35.63
N TRP A 269 -19.54 18.24 34.65
CA TRP A 269 -18.93 18.48 33.36
C TRP A 269 -17.74 19.43 33.50
N VAL A 270 -16.52 18.93 33.29
CA VAL A 270 -15.26 19.66 33.54
C VAL A 270 -14.40 19.87 32.31
N GLY A 271 -14.77 19.31 31.15
CA GLY A 271 -13.96 19.41 29.93
C GLY A 271 -14.52 18.62 28.78
N TYR A 272 -13.68 18.42 27.78
CA TYR A 272 -13.99 17.76 26.53
C TYR A 272 -13.02 16.62 26.27
N ALA A 273 -13.53 15.44 25.95
CA ALA A 273 -12.77 14.38 25.29
C ALA A 273 -12.90 14.57 23.78
N THR A 274 -11.81 14.56 23.05
CA THR A 274 -11.83 14.72 21.62
C THR A 274 -10.95 13.72 20.91
N TYR A 275 -11.45 13.18 19.82
CA TYR A 275 -10.68 12.42 18.84
C TYR A 275 -10.46 13.32 17.62
N VAL A 276 -9.28 13.24 17.02
CA VAL A 276 -8.92 14.12 15.91
C VAL A 276 -8.65 13.31 14.65
N GLY A 277 -9.29 13.69 13.55
CA GLY A 277 -9.03 13.19 12.22
C GLY A 277 -8.48 14.26 11.31
N LYS A 278 -7.21 14.16 10.93
CA LYS A 278 -6.55 15.08 9.97
C LYS A 278 -5.65 14.32 9.02
N ARG A 279 -5.73 14.62 7.73
CA ARG A 279 -4.81 14.11 6.71
C ARG A 279 -3.65 15.07 6.54
N ASN A 280 -2.41 14.61 6.72
CA ASN A 280 -1.21 15.43 6.60
C ASN A 280 -0.75 15.48 5.12
N VAL A 281 -1.49 16.22 4.32
CA VAL A 281 -1.20 16.35 2.87
C VAL A 281 0.08 17.12 2.59
N GLU A 282 0.52 17.93 3.52
CA GLU A 282 1.71 18.78 3.44
C GLU A 282 3.00 17.97 3.26
N GLY A 283 3.03 16.74 3.81
CA GLY A 283 4.15 15.81 3.71
C GLY A 283 4.19 14.98 2.43
N GLY A 284 3.16 15.12 1.57
CA GLY A 284 3.01 14.25 0.40
C GLY A 284 2.55 12.83 0.73
N PRO A 285 2.37 11.98 -0.30
CA PRO A 285 1.94 10.60 -0.13
C PRO A 285 2.96 9.77 0.67
N ARG A 286 2.48 8.77 1.39
CA ARG A 286 3.37 7.78 2.00
C ARG A 286 4.00 6.94 0.90
N GLN A 287 5.30 6.74 0.98
CA GLN A 287 6.06 5.95 0.02
C GLN A 287 6.85 4.88 0.75
N ASP A 288 6.87 3.71 0.16
CA ASP A 288 7.71 2.61 0.59
C ASP A 288 8.69 2.28 -0.55
N HIS A 289 9.96 2.56 -0.30
CA HIS A 289 11.03 2.28 -1.24
C HIS A 289 11.62 0.91 -0.94
N ILE A 290 11.28 -0.05 -1.78
CA ILE A 290 11.74 -1.43 -1.64
C ILE A 290 12.88 -1.67 -2.62
N ALA A 291 14.06 -1.98 -2.08
CA ALA A 291 15.24 -2.39 -2.84
C ALA A 291 15.66 -3.79 -2.39
N VAL A 292 15.82 -4.69 -3.34
CA VAL A 292 16.23 -6.07 -3.10
C VAL A 292 17.38 -6.42 -4.01
N ASP A 293 18.46 -6.92 -3.42
CA ASP A 293 19.59 -7.51 -4.12
C ASP A 293 19.67 -9.00 -3.79
N ALA A 294 19.75 -9.84 -4.79
CA ALA A 294 19.83 -11.28 -4.61
C ALA A 294 20.93 -11.88 -5.47
N GLY A 295 21.79 -12.66 -4.87
CA GLY A 295 22.85 -13.41 -5.55
C GLY A 295 22.71 -14.91 -5.28
N ARG A 296 22.94 -15.73 -6.30
CA ARG A 296 22.99 -17.19 -6.19
C ARG A 296 24.18 -17.69 -6.99
N PHE A 297 24.95 -18.55 -6.38
CA PHE A 297 26.05 -19.27 -7.02
C PHE A 297 25.92 -20.75 -6.71
N VAL A 298 25.99 -21.60 -7.73
CA VAL A 298 25.99 -23.06 -7.59
C VAL A 298 27.09 -23.64 -8.47
N MET A 299 27.80 -24.58 -7.95
CA MET A 299 28.67 -25.46 -8.75
C MET A 299 28.40 -26.91 -8.38
N GLY A 300 28.50 -27.81 -9.33
CA GLY A 300 28.23 -29.20 -9.07
C GLY A 300 28.82 -30.15 -10.09
N LEU A 301 28.69 -31.42 -9.77
CA LEU A 301 29.07 -32.57 -10.61
C LEU A 301 27.98 -33.62 -10.54
N LYS A 302 27.44 -34.01 -11.68
CA LYS A 302 26.39 -35.04 -11.81
C LYS A 302 26.78 -36.11 -12.82
N GLY A 303 26.34 -37.31 -12.60
CA GLY A 303 26.64 -38.42 -13.53
C GLY A 303 26.10 -39.75 -13.03
N GLU A 304 26.41 -40.80 -13.76
CA GLU A 304 26.05 -42.19 -13.45
C GLU A 304 27.15 -42.85 -12.62
N LEU A 305 26.77 -43.58 -11.57
CA LEU A 305 27.73 -44.33 -10.73
C LEU A 305 28.26 -45.60 -11.36
N GLY A 306 27.65 -46.06 -12.46
CA GLY A 306 28.00 -47.37 -13.09
C GLY A 306 27.61 -48.57 -12.25
N LEU A 307 26.78 -48.40 -11.23
CA LEU A 307 26.28 -49.42 -10.32
C LEU A 307 24.76 -49.61 -10.49
N GLY A 308 24.33 -50.22 -11.62
CA GLY A 308 22.91 -50.28 -11.98
C GLY A 308 22.39 -48.90 -12.41
N ASP A 309 21.16 -48.57 -11.99
CA ASP A 309 20.47 -47.32 -12.37
C ASP A 309 20.70 -46.17 -11.34
N TRP A 310 21.90 -46.11 -10.74
CA TRP A 310 22.21 -45.08 -9.73
C TRP A 310 22.93 -43.89 -10.37
N ASP A 311 22.31 -42.67 -10.16
CA ASP A 311 22.91 -41.38 -10.53
C ASP A 311 23.40 -40.66 -9.28
N TYR A 312 24.33 -39.76 -9.48
CA TYR A 312 24.78 -38.82 -8.44
C TYR A 312 24.67 -37.36 -8.90
N ASP A 313 24.42 -36.50 -7.98
CA ASP A 313 24.51 -35.03 -8.14
C ASP A 313 25.04 -34.43 -6.83
N PHE A 314 26.29 -33.92 -6.89
CA PHE A 314 26.94 -33.23 -5.81
C PHE A 314 26.99 -31.74 -6.14
N SER A 315 26.39 -30.92 -5.32
CA SER A 315 26.39 -29.47 -5.52
C SER A 315 26.80 -28.71 -4.25
N TYR A 316 27.41 -27.57 -4.49
CA TYR A 316 27.69 -26.53 -3.48
C TYR A 316 26.91 -25.28 -3.86
N LEU A 317 26.19 -24.71 -2.87
CA LEU A 317 25.37 -23.52 -2.98
C LEU A 317 25.91 -22.41 -2.09
#